data_a8911a6ef94f70e8ea24bbef1483b909
#
_entry.id   a8911a6ef94f70e8ea24bbef1483b909
#
_cell.length_a   1.000
_cell.length_b   1.000
_cell.length_c   1.000
_cell.angle_alpha   90.00
_cell.angle_beta   90.00
_cell.angle_gamma   90.00
#
_symmetry.space_group_name_H-M   'P 1'
#
loop_
_entity.id
_entity.type
_entity.pdbx_description
1 polymer ?
#
loop_
_entity_poly.entity_id
_entity_poly.type
_entity_poly.pdbx_seq_one_letter_code
_entity_poly.pdbx_strand_id
1 'polypeptide(L)'
;MTFDAVVAYVERTGAALVSGTTGYTPEQMDRLRELGQNTRVMHSGNYSIGIAALRHLVAQATRELPGFDCEIVETHHNQKVDAPSGTAKLLLDAVVEAEPEAGYHPVYGREGMCGARDPKEIGMHSLRGGTVAGVHEVSFFGQDEEVTLTHRATSRQIFVNGALAAAQKLVTREPGFYTFDQVMFA
;
A
#
# COMPACT_ATOMS: atom_id res chain seq x y z
N MET A 1 -18.27 -16.11 -5.47
CA MET A 1 -18.61 -15.59 -6.81
C MET A 1 -17.30 -15.55 -7.60
N THR A 2 -17.28 -16.04 -8.83
CA THR A 2 -16.08 -16.00 -9.68
C THR A 2 -15.87 -14.60 -10.26
N PHE A 3 -14.66 -14.30 -10.73
CA PHE A 3 -14.36 -13.05 -11.43
C PHE A 3 -15.33 -12.76 -12.57
N ASP A 4 -15.53 -13.74 -13.46
CA ASP A 4 -16.41 -13.59 -14.64
C ASP A 4 -17.87 -13.33 -14.25
N ALA A 5 -18.35 -13.93 -13.16
CA ALA A 5 -19.71 -13.69 -12.67
C ALA A 5 -19.89 -12.27 -12.13
N VAL A 6 -18.84 -11.69 -11.50
CA VAL A 6 -18.84 -10.29 -11.05
C VAL A 6 -18.85 -9.36 -12.25
N VAL A 7 -17.96 -9.59 -13.23
CA VAL A 7 -17.88 -8.81 -14.46
C VAL A 7 -19.24 -8.81 -15.20
N ALA A 8 -19.79 -9.98 -15.46
CA ALA A 8 -21.09 -10.11 -16.15
C ALA A 8 -22.24 -9.41 -15.39
N TYR A 9 -22.21 -9.43 -14.05
CA TYR A 9 -23.20 -8.70 -13.25
C TYR A 9 -23.06 -7.18 -13.43
N VAL A 10 -21.85 -6.67 -13.35
CA VAL A 10 -21.54 -5.23 -13.50
C VAL A 10 -21.92 -4.74 -14.91
N GLU A 11 -21.57 -5.48 -15.96
CA GLU A 11 -21.92 -5.16 -17.35
C GLU A 11 -23.44 -5.08 -17.55
N ARG A 12 -24.17 -6.02 -16.99
CA ARG A 12 -25.63 -6.09 -17.13
C ARG A 12 -26.35 -4.99 -16.34
N THR A 13 -25.81 -4.58 -15.19
CA THR A 13 -26.53 -3.70 -14.26
C THR A 13 -26.01 -2.26 -14.23
N GLY A 14 -24.80 -2.00 -14.72
CA GLY A 14 -24.11 -0.72 -14.56
C GLY A 14 -23.70 -0.42 -13.12
N ALA A 15 -23.70 -1.41 -12.23
CA ALA A 15 -23.37 -1.24 -10.82
C ALA A 15 -21.90 -0.78 -10.66
N ALA A 16 -21.65 0.12 -9.72
CA ALA A 16 -20.27 0.45 -9.33
C ALA A 16 -19.59 -0.74 -8.64
N LEU A 17 -18.31 -0.95 -8.94
CA LEU A 17 -17.53 -2.07 -8.40
C LEU A 17 -16.39 -1.58 -7.50
N VAL A 18 -16.36 -2.08 -6.26
CA VAL A 18 -15.22 -1.97 -5.35
C VAL A 18 -14.61 -3.35 -5.19
N SER A 19 -13.37 -3.54 -5.64
CA SER A 19 -12.66 -4.82 -5.59
C SER A 19 -11.43 -4.74 -4.70
N GLY A 20 -11.37 -5.62 -3.68
CA GLY A 20 -10.22 -5.83 -2.79
C GLY A 20 -9.50 -7.15 -3.03
N THR A 21 -9.84 -7.87 -4.10
CA THR A 21 -9.22 -9.15 -4.42
C THR A 21 -7.76 -8.94 -4.84
N THR A 22 -6.85 -9.62 -4.18
CA THR A 22 -5.43 -9.66 -4.55
C THR A 22 -5.15 -10.85 -5.47
N GLY A 23 -4.14 -10.72 -6.33
CA GLY A 23 -3.72 -11.82 -7.21
C GLY A 23 -4.52 -11.94 -8.50
N TYR A 24 -5.15 -10.88 -8.98
CA TYR A 24 -5.66 -10.83 -10.36
C TYR A 24 -4.54 -10.98 -11.36
N THR A 25 -4.81 -11.70 -12.47
CA THR A 25 -3.90 -11.74 -13.61
C THR A 25 -3.89 -10.40 -14.35
N PRO A 26 -2.86 -10.12 -15.17
CA PRO A 26 -2.84 -8.92 -16.02
C PRO A 26 -4.12 -8.78 -16.86
N GLU A 27 -4.59 -9.87 -17.46
CA GLU A 27 -5.81 -9.89 -18.30
C GLU A 27 -7.07 -9.55 -17.48
N GLN A 28 -7.15 -10.03 -16.23
CA GLN A 28 -8.24 -9.68 -15.32
C GLN A 28 -8.20 -8.20 -14.93
N MET A 29 -7.01 -7.66 -14.69
CA MET A 29 -6.84 -6.23 -14.41
C MET A 29 -7.21 -5.36 -15.60
N ASP A 30 -6.86 -5.77 -16.82
CA ASP A 30 -7.25 -5.05 -18.04
C ASP A 30 -8.77 -5.10 -18.22
N ARG A 31 -9.39 -6.23 -17.92
CA ARG A 31 -10.86 -6.35 -17.95
C ARG A 31 -11.55 -5.44 -16.96
N LEU A 32 -10.99 -5.23 -15.75
CA LEU A 32 -11.50 -4.24 -14.79
C LEU A 32 -11.35 -2.80 -15.30
N ARG A 33 -10.26 -2.48 -16.01
CA ARG A 33 -10.07 -1.18 -16.64
C ARG A 33 -11.07 -0.92 -17.77
N GLU A 34 -11.35 -1.94 -18.59
CA GLU A 34 -12.37 -1.86 -19.64
C GLU A 34 -13.76 -1.64 -19.06
N LEU A 35 -14.13 -2.30 -17.97
CA LEU A 35 -15.39 -2.05 -17.27
C LEU A 35 -15.52 -0.58 -16.85
N GLY A 36 -14.42 0.05 -16.48
CA GLY A 36 -14.33 1.46 -16.11
C GLY A 36 -14.80 2.41 -17.21
N GLN A 37 -14.80 2.00 -18.49
CA GLN A 37 -15.29 2.82 -19.60
C GLN A 37 -16.81 3.04 -19.53
N ASN A 38 -17.54 2.14 -18.90
CA ASN A 38 -19.00 2.16 -18.86
C ASN A 38 -19.59 2.34 -17.46
N THR A 39 -18.81 2.10 -16.41
CA THR A 39 -19.25 2.24 -15.02
C THR A 39 -18.07 2.67 -14.13
N ARG A 40 -18.31 2.74 -12.84
CA ARG A 40 -17.32 3.14 -11.83
C ARG A 40 -16.67 1.90 -11.25
N VAL A 41 -15.39 1.74 -11.46
CA VAL A 41 -14.63 0.60 -10.96
C VAL A 41 -13.47 1.10 -10.10
N MET A 42 -13.32 0.54 -8.93
CA MET A 42 -12.15 0.78 -8.07
C MET A 42 -11.52 -0.55 -7.67
N HIS A 43 -10.21 -0.63 -7.78
CA HIS A 43 -9.43 -1.75 -7.27
C HIS A 43 -8.30 -1.25 -6.36
N SER A 44 -8.12 -1.93 -5.23
CA SER A 44 -6.98 -1.70 -4.33
C SER A 44 -6.64 -2.97 -3.55
N GLY A 45 -5.35 -3.23 -3.36
CA GLY A 45 -4.86 -4.27 -2.45
C GLY A 45 -4.92 -3.88 -0.97
N ASN A 46 -5.19 -2.60 -0.67
CA ASN A 46 -5.30 -2.08 0.70
C ASN A 46 -6.34 -0.95 0.76
N TYR A 47 -7.29 -1.06 1.66
CA TYR A 47 -8.38 -0.09 1.87
C TYR A 47 -8.22 0.72 3.17
N SER A 48 -7.07 0.71 3.81
CA SER A 48 -6.82 1.54 4.98
C SER A 48 -6.57 3.00 4.58
N ILE A 49 -7.43 3.91 5.01
CA ILE A 49 -7.25 5.36 4.81
C ILE A 49 -5.93 5.82 5.45
N GLY A 50 -5.61 5.28 6.64
CA GLY A 50 -4.37 5.62 7.34
C GLY A 50 -3.12 5.17 6.58
N ILE A 51 -3.14 4.00 5.92
CA ILE A 51 -2.03 3.54 5.07
C ILE A 51 -1.90 4.39 3.81
N ALA A 52 -3.00 4.76 3.17
CA ALA A 52 -2.97 5.63 2.01
C ALA A 52 -2.39 7.02 2.37
N ALA A 53 -2.81 7.60 3.50
CA ALA A 53 -2.22 8.83 4.02
C ALA A 53 -0.73 8.67 4.35
N LEU A 54 -0.34 7.57 5.02
CA LEU A 54 1.06 7.27 5.34
C LEU A 54 1.93 7.20 4.07
N ARG A 55 1.46 6.58 2.98
CA ARG A 55 2.18 6.54 1.70
C ARG A 55 2.50 7.93 1.18
N HIS A 56 1.54 8.86 1.20
CA HIS A 56 1.75 10.24 0.77
C HIS A 56 2.79 10.96 1.66
N LEU A 57 2.70 10.78 2.97
CA LEU A 57 3.64 11.36 3.93
C LEU A 57 5.06 10.79 3.76
N VAL A 58 5.19 9.48 3.54
CA VAL A 58 6.48 8.81 3.26
C VAL A 58 7.09 9.33 1.98
N ALA A 59 6.32 9.40 0.89
CA ALA A 59 6.80 9.95 -0.37
C ALA A 59 7.22 11.42 -0.25
N GLN A 60 6.51 12.23 0.55
CA GLN A 60 6.90 13.60 0.84
C GLN A 60 8.18 13.64 1.68
N ALA A 61 8.26 12.88 2.78
CA ALA A 61 9.43 12.82 3.64
C ALA A 61 10.69 12.41 2.87
N THR A 62 10.57 11.43 1.97
CA THR A 62 11.69 11.02 1.11
C THR A 62 12.28 12.19 0.31
N ARG A 63 11.43 13.04 -0.27
CA ARG A 63 11.88 14.23 -1.03
C ARG A 63 12.44 15.35 -0.16
N GLU A 64 11.88 15.53 1.05
CA GLU A 64 12.26 16.62 1.96
C GLU A 64 13.49 16.30 2.81
N LEU A 65 13.88 15.02 2.92
CA LEU A 65 14.99 14.52 3.73
C LEU A 65 16.07 13.83 2.87
N PRO A 66 16.67 14.55 1.88
CA PRO A 66 17.68 13.96 1.01
C PRO A 66 18.91 13.53 1.82
N GLY A 67 19.38 12.32 1.59
CA GLY A 67 20.57 11.76 2.26
C GLY A 67 20.30 11.16 3.64
N PHE A 68 19.05 11.15 4.12
CA PHE A 68 18.70 10.38 5.32
C PHE A 68 18.63 8.89 4.96
N ASP A 69 19.08 8.05 5.88
CA ASP A 69 18.97 6.60 5.77
C ASP A 69 17.54 6.14 6.03
N CYS A 70 16.97 5.34 5.14
CA CYS A 70 15.58 4.88 5.29
C CYS A 70 15.51 3.43 5.75
N GLU A 71 14.72 3.17 6.79
CA GLU A 71 14.43 1.83 7.30
C GLU A 71 12.91 1.63 7.45
N ILE A 72 12.42 0.47 7.02
CA ILE A 72 11.00 0.10 7.12
C ILE A 72 10.88 -1.12 8.01
N VAL A 73 10.10 -1.00 9.09
CA VAL A 73 9.81 -2.09 10.03
C VAL A 73 8.32 -2.38 10.01
N GLU A 74 7.96 -3.66 9.85
CA GLU A 74 6.58 -4.08 9.97
C GLU A 74 6.39 -5.19 11.00
N THR A 75 5.32 -5.12 11.76
CA THR A 75 4.99 -6.11 12.77
C THR A 75 3.59 -6.67 12.54
N HIS A 76 3.46 -8.00 12.49
CA HIS A 76 2.19 -8.71 12.41
C HIS A 76 2.11 -9.89 13.37
N HIS A 77 0.92 -10.46 13.46
CA HIS A 77 0.66 -11.66 14.25
C HIS A 77 1.55 -12.84 13.82
N ASN A 78 1.77 -13.78 14.72
CA ASN A 78 2.65 -14.94 14.51
C ASN A 78 2.14 -15.96 13.48
N GLN A 79 0.92 -15.81 12.97
CA GLN A 79 0.33 -16.66 11.92
C GLN A 79 0.46 -16.05 10.50
N LYS A 80 1.08 -14.87 10.35
CA LYS A 80 1.28 -14.28 9.04
C LYS A 80 2.40 -14.99 8.27
N VAL A 81 2.08 -15.49 7.08
CA VAL A 81 2.98 -16.36 6.29
C VAL A 81 3.90 -15.60 5.33
N ASP A 82 3.44 -14.45 4.83
CA ASP A 82 4.23 -13.62 3.91
C ASP A 82 5.09 -12.60 4.68
N ALA A 83 6.30 -12.36 4.21
CA ALA A 83 7.23 -11.33 4.68
C ALA A 83 8.10 -10.84 3.49
N PRO A 84 8.27 -9.51 3.31
CA PRO A 84 7.52 -8.43 3.95
C PRO A 84 6.03 -8.45 3.59
N SER A 85 5.21 -7.79 4.43
CA SER A 85 3.78 -7.64 4.17
C SER A 85 3.52 -6.83 2.88
N GLY A 86 2.34 -7.01 2.26
CA GLY A 86 1.95 -6.20 1.11
C GLY A 86 1.97 -4.70 1.39
N THR A 87 1.60 -4.27 2.61
CA THR A 87 1.67 -2.86 3.03
C THR A 87 3.12 -2.36 3.14
N ALA A 88 4.04 -3.15 3.67
CA ALA A 88 5.45 -2.77 3.72
C ALA A 88 6.03 -2.58 2.32
N LYS A 89 5.64 -3.42 1.35
CA LYS A 89 6.02 -3.25 -0.07
C LYS A 89 5.44 -1.97 -0.66
N LEU A 90 4.17 -1.62 -0.36
CA LEU A 90 3.58 -0.36 -0.79
C LEU A 90 4.31 0.88 -0.23
N LEU A 91 4.88 0.79 0.98
CA LEU A 91 5.67 1.86 1.56
C LEU A 91 7.07 1.93 0.95
N LEU A 92 7.69 0.79 0.65
CA LEU A 92 8.93 0.72 -0.12
C LEU A 92 8.75 1.36 -1.51
N ASP A 93 7.68 0.98 -2.22
CA ASP A 93 7.36 1.55 -3.54
C ASP A 93 7.20 3.08 -3.44
N ALA A 94 6.57 3.59 -2.37
CA ALA A 94 6.41 5.03 -2.16
C ALA A 94 7.75 5.77 -2.00
N VAL A 95 8.75 5.17 -1.35
CA VAL A 95 10.11 5.73 -1.26
C VAL A 95 10.80 5.71 -2.63
N VAL A 96 10.78 4.57 -3.32
CA VAL A 96 11.45 4.40 -4.62
C VAL A 96 10.83 5.29 -5.69
N GLU A 97 9.50 5.37 -5.74
CA GLU A 97 8.75 6.21 -6.71
C GLU A 97 8.91 7.71 -6.43
N ALA A 98 9.17 8.10 -5.17
CA ALA A 98 9.39 9.49 -4.81
C ALA A 98 10.69 10.06 -5.40
N GLU A 99 11.73 9.23 -5.53
CA GLU A 99 13.06 9.58 -6.06
C GLU A 99 13.59 8.47 -6.99
N PRO A 100 13.03 8.30 -8.19
CA PRO A 100 13.33 7.17 -9.07
C PRO A 100 14.80 7.15 -9.56
N GLU A 101 15.46 8.30 -9.62
CA GLU A 101 16.86 8.42 -10.06
C GLU A 101 17.87 8.17 -8.91
N ALA A 102 17.40 8.07 -7.66
CA ALA A 102 18.27 7.85 -6.52
C ALA A 102 18.94 6.46 -6.53
N GLY A 103 18.31 5.48 -7.20
CA GLY A 103 18.79 4.11 -7.30
C GLY A 103 18.62 3.33 -6.00
N TYR A 104 17.59 3.66 -5.22
CA TYR A 104 17.24 2.96 -3.98
C TYR A 104 16.93 1.49 -4.23
N HIS A 105 17.36 0.62 -3.31
CA HIS A 105 17.12 -0.82 -3.36
C HIS A 105 16.84 -1.40 -1.96
N PRO A 106 15.98 -2.41 -1.83
CA PRO A 106 15.67 -3.02 -0.55
C PRO A 106 16.75 -3.98 -0.06
N VAL A 107 17.01 -3.96 1.26
CA VAL A 107 17.83 -4.94 1.97
C VAL A 107 16.99 -5.62 3.05
N TYR A 108 16.83 -6.93 2.93
CA TYR A 108 15.94 -7.73 3.80
C TYR A 108 16.71 -8.30 4.99
N GLY A 109 16.78 -7.50 6.06
CA GLY A 109 17.51 -7.85 7.28
C GLY A 109 19.02 -7.71 7.15
N ARG A 110 19.71 -7.80 8.29
CA ARG A 110 21.18 -7.81 8.39
C ARG A 110 21.60 -8.85 9.41
N GLU A 111 22.65 -9.62 9.11
CA GLU A 111 23.19 -10.63 10.01
C GLU A 111 24.72 -10.67 9.93
N GLY A 112 25.38 -10.85 11.07
CA GLY A 112 26.83 -10.97 11.15
C GLY A 112 27.56 -9.67 10.84
N MET A 113 28.74 -9.79 10.20
CA MET A 113 29.57 -8.66 9.82
C MET A 113 29.26 -8.22 8.39
N CYS A 114 28.21 -7.44 8.20
CA CYS A 114 27.71 -7.01 6.88
C CYS A 114 28.35 -5.70 6.36
N GLY A 115 29.33 -5.12 7.09
CA GLY A 115 29.98 -3.87 6.71
C GLY A 115 29.15 -2.63 7.03
N ALA A 116 29.58 -1.48 6.54
CA ALA A 116 28.83 -0.24 6.64
C ALA A 116 27.61 -0.27 5.71
N ARG A 117 26.56 0.42 6.11
CA ARG A 117 25.31 0.56 5.32
C ARG A 117 25.62 1.30 4.00
N ASP A 118 25.07 0.82 2.89
CA ASP A 118 25.07 1.57 1.63
C ASP A 118 24.04 2.71 1.74
N PRO A 119 24.38 3.95 1.34
CA PRO A 119 23.45 5.08 1.38
C PRO A 119 22.18 4.89 0.54
N LYS A 120 22.18 3.96 -0.41
CA LYS A 120 21.04 3.68 -1.29
C LYS A 120 20.18 2.51 -0.83
N GLU A 121 20.57 1.80 0.23
CA GLU A 121 19.73 0.73 0.73
C GLU A 121 18.53 1.26 1.51
N ILE A 122 17.39 0.56 1.38
CA ILE A 122 16.23 0.72 2.24
C ILE A 122 16.10 -0.57 3.03
N GLY A 123 16.34 -0.49 4.35
CA GLY A 123 16.20 -1.67 5.22
C GLY A 123 14.75 -2.11 5.33
N MET A 124 14.51 -3.42 5.22
CA MET A 124 13.17 -4.03 5.31
C MET A 124 13.16 -5.10 6.38
N HIS A 125 12.43 -4.87 7.47
CA HIS A 125 12.40 -5.75 8.62
C HIS A 125 10.99 -6.21 8.96
N SER A 126 10.82 -7.52 9.15
CA SER A 126 9.50 -8.13 9.43
C SER A 126 9.52 -8.79 10.79
N LEU A 127 8.73 -8.26 11.73
CA LEU A 127 8.51 -8.82 13.05
C LEU A 127 7.23 -9.65 13.10
N ARG A 128 7.26 -10.78 13.81
CA ARG A 128 6.11 -11.67 14.00
C ARG A 128 5.92 -11.95 15.46
N GLY A 129 4.73 -11.61 16.01
CA GLY A 129 4.46 -11.81 17.43
C GLY A 129 3.00 -11.64 17.81
N GLY A 130 2.55 -12.46 18.76
CA GLY A 130 1.21 -12.38 19.33
C GLY A 130 0.09 -12.30 18.29
N THR A 131 -0.83 -11.39 18.50
CA THR A 131 -2.05 -11.16 17.69
C THR A 131 -2.05 -9.79 17.02
N VAL A 132 -0.87 -9.18 16.78
CA VAL A 132 -0.75 -7.84 16.19
C VAL A 132 -1.43 -7.80 14.84
N ALA A 133 -2.40 -6.88 14.66
CA ALA A 133 -3.17 -6.76 13.42
C ALA A 133 -2.33 -6.19 12.27
N GLY A 134 -1.38 -5.32 12.59
CA GLY A 134 -0.40 -4.73 11.68
C GLY A 134 0.13 -3.39 12.20
N VAL A 135 1.44 -3.26 12.27
CA VAL A 135 2.15 -2.00 12.53
C VAL A 135 3.14 -1.82 11.41
N HIS A 136 3.22 -0.61 10.87
CA HIS A 136 4.18 -0.25 9.83
C HIS A 136 4.84 1.06 10.23
N GLU A 137 6.15 1.06 10.24
CA GLU A 137 6.97 2.18 10.63
C GLU A 137 8.00 2.44 9.52
N VAL A 138 8.14 3.69 9.13
CA VAL A 138 9.17 4.17 8.20
C VAL A 138 9.97 5.23 8.92
N SER A 139 11.23 4.96 9.17
CA SER A 139 12.17 5.84 9.85
C SER A 139 13.21 6.39 8.87
N PHE A 140 13.47 7.68 8.99
CA PHE A 140 14.49 8.41 8.27
C PHE A 140 15.54 8.91 9.27
N PHE A 141 16.78 8.43 9.14
CA PHE A 141 17.87 8.75 10.07
C PHE A 141 18.84 9.74 9.44
N GLY A 142 18.89 10.94 9.99
CA GLY A 142 19.83 11.99 9.65
C GLY A 142 21.03 12.04 10.63
N GLN A 143 21.84 13.06 10.50
CA GLN A 143 22.90 13.30 11.48
C GLN A 143 22.27 13.93 12.73
N ASP A 144 22.36 13.21 13.85
CA ASP A 144 21.87 13.64 15.18
C ASP A 144 20.33 13.85 15.26
N GLU A 145 19.56 13.35 14.27
CA GLU A 145 18.09 13.42 14.26
C GLU A 145 17.46 12.21 13.56
N GLU A 146 16.20 11.97 13.87
CA GLU A 146 15.37 10.92 13.31
C GLU A 146 13.95 11.43 13.07
N VAL A 147 13.36 11.04 11.95
CA VAL A 147 11.94 11.25 11.67
C VAL A 147 11.29 9.90 11.46
N THR A 148 10.30 9.55 12.27
CA THR A 148 9.58 8.29 12.18
C THR A 148 8.10 8.50 11.90
N LEU A 149 7.59 7.85 10.87
CA LEU A 149 6.19 7.82 10.46
C LEU A 149 5.59 6.44 10.75
N THR A 150 4.58 6.36 11.62
CA THR A 150 4.02 5.08 12.06
C THR A 150 2.53 4.97 11.83
N HIS A 151 2.08 3.86 11.28
CA HIS A 151 0.68 3.43 11.27
C HIS A 151 0.51 2.16 12.09
N ARG A 152 -0.45 2.17 13.00
CA ARG A 152 -0.86 1.01 13.80
C ARG A 152 -2.33 0.67 13.54
N ALA A 153 -2.58 -0.51 13.00
CA ALA A 153 -3.92 -1.07 12.95
C ALA A 153 -4.28 -1.68 14.31
N THR A 154 -5.30 -1.17 14.96
CA THR A 154 -5.83 -1.76 16.21
C THR A 154 -6.81 -2.90 15.93
N SER A 155 -7.33 -2.98 14.72
CA SER A 155 -8.27 -4.00 14.24
C SER A 155 -8.22 -4.06 12.71
N ARG A 156 -8.57 -5.23 12.15
CA ARG A 156 -8.78 -5.36 10.68
C ARG A 156 -10.02 -4.65 10.16
N GLN A 157 -10.87 -4.14 11.05
CA GLN A 157 -12.06 -3.35 10.68
C GLN A 157 -11.70 -2.10 9.87
N ILE A 158 -10.47 -1.59 9.97
CA ILE A 158 -9.99 -0.44 9.18
C ILE A 158 -10.18 -0.64 7.67
N PHE A 159 -9.99 -1.87 7.16
CA PHE A 159 -10.15 -2.18 5.73
C PHE A 159 -11.62 -2.13 5.30
N VAL A 160 -12.52 -2.64 6.15
CA VAL A 160 -13.97 -2.59 5.90
C VAL A 160 -14.46 -1.14 5.91
N ASN A 161 -14.06 -0.37 6.92
CA ASN A 161 -14.44 1.04 7.04
C ASN A 161 -13.96 1.86 5.83
N GLY A 162 -12.71 1.65 5.39
CA GLY A 162 -12.17 2.32 4.23
C GLY A 162 -12.84 1.91 2.92
N ALA A 163 -13.15 0.62 2.74
CA ALA A 163 -13.86 0.15 1.55
C ALA A 163 -15.29 0.73 1.46
N LEU A 164 -16.00 0.82 2.59
CA LEU A 164 -17.33 1.42 2.64
C LEU A 164 -17.28 2.93 2.36
N ALA A 165 -16.33 3.66 2.97
CA ALA A 165 -16.13 5.08 2.71
C ALA A 165 -15.80 5.36 1.23
N ALA A 166 -14.94 4.53 0.64
CA ALA A 166 -14.60 4.62 -0.76
C ALA A 166 -15.79 4.28 -1.67
N ALA A 167 -16.60 3.27 -1.35
CA ALA A 167 -17.81 2.94 -2.10
C ALA A 167 -18.79 4.12 -2.14
N GLN A 168 -18.99 4.81 -1.00
CA GLN A 168 -19.86 5.99 -0.93
C GLN A 168 -19.36 7.16 -1.81
N LYS A 169 -18.05 7.34 -1.90
CA LYS A 169 -17.46 8.36 -2.79
C LYS A 169 -17.46 7.92 -4.26
N LEU A 170 -17.21 6.63 -4.52
CA LEU A 170 -17.12 6.10 -5.87
C LEU A 170 -18.44 6.28 -6.65
N VAL A 171 -19.59 6.06 -6.01
CA VAL A 171 -20.89 6.16 -6.68
C VAL A 171 -21.23 7.56 -7.17
N THR A 172 -20.55 8.59 -6.66
CA THR A 172 -20.73 9.99 -7.10
C THR A 172 -19.76 10.41 -8.21
N ARG A 173 -18.80 9.55 -8.60
CA ARG A 173 -17.85 9.82 -9.67
C ARG A 173 -18.46 9.52 -11.05
N GLU A 174 -17.85 10.06 -12.08
CA GLU A 174 -18.10 9.65 -13.46
C GLU A 174 -17.62 8.20 -13.70
N PRO A 175 -18.10 7.52 -14.76
CA PRO A 175 -17.52 6.24 -15.16
C PRO A 175 -16.00 6.34 -15.30
N GLY A 176 -15.29 5.34 -14.77
CA GLY A 176 -13.82 5.33 -14.77
C GLY A 176 -13.26 4.17 -13.96
N PHE A 177 -11.98 3.88 -14.18
CA PHE A 177 -11.21 2.99 -13.32
C PHE A 177 -10.36 3.83 -12.36
N TYR A 178 -10.54 3.62 -11.06
CA TYR A 178 -9.96 4.45 -10.01
C TYR A 178 -9.07 3.63 -9.07
N THR A 179 -7.99 4.27 -8.61
CA THR A 179 -7.27 3.82 -7.42
C THR A 179 -7.98 4.28 -6.15
N PHE A 180 -7.65 3.65 -5.01
CA PHE A 180 -8.18 4.06 -3.71
C PHE A 180 -7.81 5.52 -3.38
N ASP A 181 -6.57 5.93 -3.67
CA ASP A 181 -6.08 7.29 -3.43
C ASP A 181 -6.86 8.34 -4.23
N GLN A 182 -7.14 8.07 -5.52
CA GLN A 182 -7.94 8.95 -6.36
C GLN A 182 -9.36 9.13 -5.83
N VAL A 183 -9.95 8.09 -5.27
CA VAL A 183 -11.31 8.16 -4.70
C VAL A 183 -11.32 8.89 -3.37
N MET A 184 -10.30 8.69 -2.54
CA MET A 184 -10.29 9.21 -1.17
C MET A 184 -9.78 10.64 -1.05
N PHE A 185 -8.80 11.06 -1.86
CA PHE A 185 -8.04 12.30 -1.66
C PHE A 185 -8.06 13.27 -2.85
N ALA A 186 -8.61 12.88 -4.02
CA ALA A 186 -8.74 13.76 -5.17
C ALA A 186 -10.10 14.47 -5.24
#